data_2565f0f00bf191216ecb719322bae9d6
#
_entry.id   2565f0f00bf191216ecb719322bae9d6
#
_cell.length_a   1.000
_cell.length_b   1.000
_cell.length_c   1.000
_cell.angle_alpha   90.00
_cell.angle_beta   90.00
_cell.angle_gamma   90.00
#
_symmetry.space_group_name_H-M   'P 1'
#
loop_
_entity.id
_entity.type
_entity.pdbx_description
1 polymer ?
#
loop_
_entity_poly.entity_id
_entity_poly.type
_entity_poly.pdbx_seq_one_letter_code
_entity_poly.pdbx_strand_id
1 'polypeptide(L)'
;MPRTIYFDYNATTPLDPAVQAAMQPLLATIWGNPSSVHRLGRQARAQLDAARARAASFLGSKPSEIIFTSGGTEANNLAILGTARALQAKGKHLITSAVEHHAGLQCFDYLEKKEGFAVTRLPVDGAGRVAVADLQRAFRPDTVLVSVMAANNEIGSVQPVAALGAACRARGIIFHTDAVQWFGKLPFTNLSQFNADLVSVCAHKFHGPKGAGLLYIRSPLHPDPILFGGGHENERRAGTENLPAIVGLVTALENFIAPPVFFTDKIRELRDRLVMAIAKMDGCELVSPQAESLPNTVAFVVPGADGMALLAGLDMDGICASSGAACSAGSLEPSLVVLALGKKAAANSLVRFSLGRDSTAEDVEAVLAVLPEIIGRALRSKLSASGV
;
A
#
# COMPACT_ATOMS: atom_id res chain seq x y z
N MET A 1 -15.74 -0.97 28.84
CA MET A 1 -15.80 -0.99 27.36
C MET A 1 -15.45 -2.39 26.91
N PRO A 2 -16.10 -2.94 25.86
CA PRO A 2 -15.68 -4.22 25.32
C PRO A 2 -14.21 -4.15 24.90
N ARG A 3 -13.49 -5.28 24.94
CA ARG A 3 -12.11 -5.40 24.45
C ARG A 3 -12.07 -5.02 22.97
N THR A 4 -11.18 -4.10 22.59
CA THR A 4 -11.01 -3.72 21.18
C THR A 4 -10.21 -4.79 20.45
N ILE A 5 -10.79 -5.34 19.39
CA ILE A 5 -10.13 -6.26 18.44
C ILE A 5 -9.73 -5.47 17.20
N TYR A 6 -8.43 -5.33 16.95
CA TYR A 6 -7.93 -4.56 15.80
C TYR A 6 -7.55 -5.46 14.64
N PHE A 7 -8.43 -5.55 13.63
CA PHE A 7 -8.23 -6.31 12.40
C PHE A 7 -8.13 -5.39 11.17
N ASP A 8 -7.44 -4.24 11.32
CA ASP A 8 -7.24 -3.28 10.22
C ASP A 8 -5.77 -2.90 10.02
N TYR A 9 -4.86 -3.86 10.16
CA TYR A 9 -3.40 -3.65 10.00
C TYR A 9 -2.98 -3.28 8.56
N ASN A 10 -3.81 -3.50 7.54
CA ASN A 10 -3.54 -3.01 6.19
C ASN A 10 -3.80 -1.49 6.06
N ALA A 11 -4.65 -0.90 6.90
CA ALA A 11 -4.87 0.54 6.91
C ALA A 11 -3.72 1.27 7.60
N THR A 12 -3.34 0.84 8.80
CA THR A 12 -2.19 1.37 9.55
C THR A 12 -1.81 0.40 10.67
N THR A 13 -0.61 0.57 11.21
CA THR A 13 -0.12 -0.21 12.35
C THR A 13 0.19 0.70 13.55
N PRO A 14 0.14 0.18 14.79
CA PRO A 14 0.70 0.88 15.94
C PRO A 14 2.18 1.20 15.72
N LEU A 15 2.62 2.38 16.18
CA LEU A 15 4.04 2.71 16.22
C LEU A 15 4.75 1.80 17.21
N ASP A 16 5.84 1.17 16.78
CA ASP A 16 6.63 0.29 17.65
C ASP A 16 7.40 1.09 18.70
N PRO A 17 7.49 0.64 19.97
CA PRO A 17 8.23 1.34 21.02
C PRO A 17 9.72 1.54 20.70
N ALA A 18 10.39 0.59 20.03
CA ALA A 18 11.79 0.75 19.63
C ALA A 18 11.95 1.82 18.54
N VAL A 19 10.99 1.91 17.62
CA VAL A 19 10.94 2.96 16.60
C VAL A 19 10.69 4.31 17.25
N GLN A 20 9.75 4.39 18.21
CA GLN A 20 9.48 5.61 18.97
C GLN A 20 10.73 6.07 19.73
N ALA A 21 11.44 5.16 20.39
CA ALA A 21 12.68 5.46 21.13
C ALA A 21 13.77 6.00 20.20
N ALA A 22 13.90 5.46 18.97
CA ALA A 22 14.86 5.95 17.98
C ALA A 22 14.52 7.38 17.48
N MET A 23 13.25 7.75 17.43
CA MET A 23 12.80 9.09 17.02
C MET A 23 13.00 10.14 18.13
N GLN A 24 12.94 9.75 19.39
CA GLN A 24 12.89 10.67 20.54
C GLN A 24 14.05 11.68 20.60
N PRO A 25 15.34 11.31 20.39
CA PRO A 25 16.42 12.28 20.40
C PRO A 25 16.28 13.38 19.34
N LEU A 26 15.69 13.04 18.21
CA LEU A 26 15.51 13.94 17.05
C LEU A 26 14.32 14.90 17.24
N LEU A 27 13.42 14.58 18.16
CA LEU A 27 12.33 15.45 18.58
C LEU A 27 12.76 16.42 19.69
N ALA A 28 13.71 16.01 20.55
CA ALA A 28 14.04 16.74 21.78
C ALA A 28 15.40 17.46 21.73
N THR A 29 16.46 16.82 21.21
CA THR A 29 17.85 17.31 21.36
C THR A 29 18.55 17.59 20.04
N ILE A 30 18.21 16.92 18.96
CA ILE A 30 18.82 17.08 17.61
C ILE A 30 17.80 17.73 16.66
N TRP A 31 17.40 18.94 16.95
CA TRP A 31 16.34 19.67 16.25
C TRP A 31 16.83 20.64 15.18
N GLY A 32 18.14 20.68 14.89
CA GLY A 32 18.69 21.55 13.87
C GLY A 32 18.16 21.26 12.46
N ASN A 33 18.09 22.32 11.62
CA ASN A 33 17.78 22.14 10.20
C ASN A 33 18.99 21.51 9.48
N PRO A 34 18.83 20.35 8.79
CA PRO A 34 19.92 19.65 8.08
C PRO A 34 20.64 20.51 7.01
N SER A 35 19.97 21.56 6.52
CA SER A 35 20.56 22.49 5.52
C SER A 35 21.39 23.60 6.14
N SER A 36 21.41 23.79 7.48
CA SER A 36 22.17 24.83 8.15
C SER A 36 23.64 24.45 8.35
N VAL A 37 24.55 25.40 8.09
CA VAL A 37 25.99 25.16 8.17
C VAL A 37 26.56 25.20 9.59
N HIS A 38 25.80 25.69 10.59
CA HIS A 38 26.22 25.72 11.98
C HIS A 38 26.17 24.34 12.64
N ARG A 39 26.77 24.23 13.85
CA ARG A 39 26.95 22.95 14.56
C ARG A 39 25.65 22.10 14.67
N LEU A 40 24.52 22.69 15.03
CA LEU A 40 23.25 21.95 15.18
C LEU A 40 22.74 21.44 13.83
N GLY A 41 22.87 22.23 12.77
CA GLY A 41 22.50 21.80 11.41
C GLY A 41 23.37 20.63 10.94
N ARG A 42 24.70 20.71 11.16
CA ARG A 42 25.60 19.59 10.82
C ARG A 42 25.30 18.31 11.60
N GLN A 43 24.88 18.42 12.87
CA GLN A 43 24.43 17.24 13.65
C GLN A 43 23.19 16.61 13.05
N ALA A 44 22.19 17.41 12.69
CA ALA A 44 20.97 16.92 12.04
C ALA A 44 21.28 16.32 10.66
N ARG A 45 22.15 16.97 9.87
CA ARG A 45 22.61 16.47 8.57
C ARG A 45 23.30 15.12 8.67
N ALA A 46 24.17 14.94 9.64
CA ALA A 46 24.86 13.66 9.88
C ALA A 46 23.84 12.53 10.17
N GLN A 47 22.76 12.81 10.92
CA GLN A 47 21.69 11.83 11.15
C GLN A 47 20.91 11.51 9.89
N LEU A 48 20.60 12.50 9.06
CA LEU A 48 19.91 12.30 7.79
C LEU A 48 20.75 11.45 6.84
N ASP A 49 22.04 11.77 6.69
CA ASP A 49 22.95 11.04 5.81
C ASP A 49 23.16 9.59 6.30
N ALA A 50 23.29 9.38 7.62
CA ALA A 50 23.35 8.06 8.22
C ALA A 50 22.07 7.25 7.99
N ALA A 51 20.88 7.87 8.17
CA ALA A 51 19.61 7.22 7.90
C ALA A 51 19.48 6.81 6.43
N ARG A 52 19.89 7.68 5.51
CA ARG A 52 19.87 7.40 4.06
C ARG A 52 20.81 6.25 3.70
N ALA A 53 22.04 6.25 4.25
CA ALA A 53 23.00 5.18 4.02
C ALA A 53 22.50 3.83 4.54
N ARG A 54 21.89 3.79 5.74
CA ARG A 54 21.27 2.59 6.33
C ARG A 54 20.11 2.07 5.47
N ALA A 55 19.19 2.95 5.06
CA ALA A 55 18.09 2.58 4.17
C ALA A 55 18.61 1.99 2.85
N ALA A 56 19.59 2.65 2.22
CA ALA A 56 20.17 2.19 0.96
C ALA A 56 20.86 0.82 1.12
N SER A 57 21.65 0.64 2.16
CA SER A 57 22.32 -0.64 2.47
C SER A 57 21.32 -1.76 2.68
N PHE A 58 20.27 -1.52 3.49
CA PHE A 58 19.22 -2.50 3.76
C PHE A 58 18.45 -2.89 2.49
N LEU A 59 18.14 -1.91 1.65
CA LEU A 59 17.38 -2.11 0.41
C LEU A 59 18.23 -2.63 -0.76
N GLY A 60 19.56 -2.65 -0.63
CA GLY A 60 20.47 -3.06 -1.71
C GLY A 60 20.55 -2.03 -2.83
N SER A 61 20.58 -0.73 -2.50
CA SER A 61 20.62 0.39 -3.43
C SER A 61 21.76 1.36 -3.09
N LYS A 62 21.90 2.42 -3.90
CA LYS A 62 22.82 3.55 -3.57
C LYS A 62 22.06 4.60 -2.76
N PRO A 63 22.74 5.34 -1.86
CA PRO A 63 22.11 6.44 -1.13
C PRO A 63 21.44 7.49 -2.03
N SER A 64 22.00 7.78 -3.21
CA SER A 64 21.46 8.72 -4.19
C SER A 64 20.17 8.24 -4.86
N GLU A 65 19.82 6.97 -4.72
CA GLU A 65 18.60 6.34 -5.27
C GLU A 65 17.43 6.34 -4.28
N ILE A 66 17.66 6.78 -3.02
CA ILE A 66 16.64 6.87 -1.98
C ILE A 66 16.17 8.32 -1.86
N ILE A 67 14.88 8.55 -2.05
CA ILE A 67 14.21 9.83 -1.86
C ILE A 67 13.20 9.68 -0.74
N PHE A 68 13.37 10.42 0.35
CA PHE A 68 12.40 10.42 1.44
C PHE A 68 11.18 11.27 1.10
N THR A 69 10.00 10.76 1.43
CA THR A 69 8.70 11.36 1.16
C THR A 69 7.85 11.39 2.43
N SER A 70 6.70 12.04 2.39
CA SER A 70 5.76 12.06 3.52
C SER A 70 4.93 10.77 3.66
N GLY A 71 5.04 9.84 2.71
CA GLY A 71 4.30 8.58 2.72
C GLY A 71 4.14 7.97 1.34
N GLY A 72 3.40 6.86 1.25
CA GLY A 72 3.17 6.14 0.00
C GLY A 72 2.46 6.98 -1.06
N THR A 73 1.52 7.83 -0.68
CA THR A 73 0.81 8.70 -1.62
C THR A 73 1.76 9.68 -2.33
N GLU A 74 2.65 10.35 -1.59
CA GLU A 74 3.64 11.23 -2.19
C GLU A 74 4.64 10.46 -3.04
N ALA A 75 5.10 9.29 -2.57
CA ALA A 75 6.00 8.43 -3.32
C ALA A 75 5.40 7.99 -4.67
N ASN A 76 4.14 7.55 -4.69
CA ASN A 76 3.43 7.17 -5.91
C ASN A 76 3.22 8.37 -6.85
N ASN A 77 2.84 9.53 -6.31
CA ASN A 77 2.68 10.74 -7.12
C ASN A 77 4.00 11.16 -7.77
N LEU A 78 5.10 11.19 -7.02
CA LEU A 78 6.42 11.51 -7.57
C LEU A 78 6.85 10.48 -8.62
N ALA A 79 6.65 9.20 -8.36
CA ALA A 79 6.97 8.13 -9.29
C ALA A 79 6.18 8.25 -10.60
N ILE A 80 4.87 8.47 -10.52
CA ILE A 80 3.98 8.44 -11.69
C ILE A 80 3.98 9.78 -12.42
N LEU A 81 3.62 10.88 -11.73
CA LEU A 81 3.54 12.21 -12.36
C LEU A 81 4.92 12.69 -12.80
N GLY A 82 5.92 12.57 -11.92
CA GLY A 82 7.28 13.01 -12.20
C GLY A 82 7.90 12.25 -13.38
N THR A 83 7.74 10.93 -13.42
CA THR A 83 8.30 10.13 -14.52
C THR A 83 7.57 10.36 -15.84
N ALA A 84 6.22 10.43 -15.81
CA ALA A 84 5.44 10.70 -17.02
C ALA A 84 5.84 12.03 -17.66
N ARG A 85 5.98 13.09 -16.86
CA ARG A 85 6.39 14.42 -17.34
C ARG A 85 7.83 14.45 -17.85
N ALA A 86 8.77 13.86 -17.12
CA ALA A 86 10.17 13.77 -17.54
C ALA A 86 10.36 13.02 -18.86
N LEU A 87 9.46 12.09 -19.18
CA LEU A 87 9.55 11.26 -20.37
C LEU A 87 8.55 11.62 -21.48
N GLN A 88 7.74 12.67 -21.33
CA GLN A 88 6.68 13.03 -22.29
C GLN A 88 7.18 13.28 -23.72
N ALA A 89 8.43 13.70 -23.88
CA ALA A 89 9.04 13.86 -25.21
C ALA A 89 9.33 12.54 -25.91
N LYS A 90 9.42 11.42 -25.17
CA LYS A 90 9.63 10.07 -25.72
C LYS A 90 8.33 9.37 -26.05
N GLY A 91 7.23 9.74 -25.40
CA GLY A 91 5.92 9.18 -25.62
C GLY A 91 4.91 9.61 -24.56
N LYS A 92 3.63 9.40 -24.87
CA LYS A 92 2.52 9.79 -23.98
C LYS A 92 1.57 8.64 -23.68
N HIS A 93 2.04 7.40 -23.71
CA HIS A 93 1.25 6.24 -23.31
C HIS A 93 1.75 5.67 -21.98
N LEU A 94 0.81 5.44 -21.08
CA LEU A 94 1.01 4.91 -19.73
C LEU A 94 0.17 3.66 -19.53
N ILE A 95 0.66 2.71 -18.73
CA ILE A 95 -0.07 1.49 -18.40
C ILE A 95 -0.16 1.34 -16.89
N THR A 96 -1.33 0.97 -16.39
CA THR A 96 -1.58 0.65 -14.98
C THR A 96 -2.54 -0.52 -14.85
N SER A 97 -2.81 -1.01 -13.64
CA SER A 97 -3.82 -2.05 -13.42
C SER A 97 -5.17 -1.46 -12.98
N ALA A 98 -6.24 -2.25 -13.11
CA ALA A 98 -7.57 -1.88 -12.65
C ALA A 98 -7.73 -1.96 -11.12
N VAL A 99 -6.73 -2.49 -10.38
CA VAL A 99 -6.81 -2.76 -8.94
C VAL A 99 -5.81 -1.94 -8.10
N GLU A 100 -5.29 -0.85 -8.67
CA GLU A 100 -4.36 0.04 -7.97
C GLU A 100 -5.02 0.79 -6.81
N HIS A 101 -4.19 1.23 -5.87
CA HIS A 101 -4.60 2.18 -4.84
C HIS A 101 -4.96 3.54 -5.47
N HIS A 102 -5.90 4.29 -4.86
CA HIS A 102 -6.31 5.62 -5.33
C HIS A 102 -5.12 6.58 -5.52
N ALA A 103 -4.06 6.49 -4.71
CA ALA A 103 -2.84 7.30 -4.87
C ALA A 103 -2.13 7.11 -6.22
N GLY A 104 -2.32 5.93 -6.87
CA GLY A 104 -1.87 5.67 -8.24
C GLY A 104 -2.94 6.02 -9.26
N LEU A 105 -4.16 5.49 -9.12
CA LEU A 105 -5.25 5.68 -10.10
C LEU A 105 -5.53 7.16 -10.38
N GLN A 106 -5.59 7.99 -9.35
CA GLN A 106 -5.85 9.43 -9.50
C GLN A 106 -4.73 10.14 -10.27
N CYS A 107 -3.48 9.68 -10.17
CA CYS A 107 -2.39 10.23 -10.98
C CYS A 107 -2.60 9.93 -12.47
N PHE A 108 -2.97 8.68 -12.81
CA PHE A 108 -3.26 8.29 -14.19
C PHE A 108 -4.49 9.04 -14.73
N ASP A 109 -5.54 9.16 -13.94
CA ASP A 109 -6.74 9.92 -14.32
C ASP A 109 -6.42 11.40 -14.57
N TYR A 110 -5.55 11.99 -13.75
CA TYR A 110 -5.12 13.38 -13.91
C TYR A 110 -4.30 13.56 -15.19
N LEU A 111 -3.30 12.70 -15.43
CA LEU A 111 -2.47 12.73 -16.64
C LEU A 111 -3.30 12.56 -17.92
N GLU A 112 -4.28 11.65 -17.89
CA GLU A 112 -5.19 11.39 -19.01
C GLU A 112 -6.09 12.62 -19.28
N LYS A 113 -6.77 13.13 -18.24
CA LYS A 113 -7.78 14.18 -18.37
C LYS A 113 -7.19 15.60 -18.55
N LYS A 114 -5.98 15.85 -18.03
CA LYS A 114 -5.41 17.22 -17.94
C LYS A 114 -4.13 17.40 -18.76
N GLU A 115 -3.34 16.34 -18.96
CA GLU A 115 -2.03 16.48 -19.61
C GLU A 115 -1.93 15.73 -20.96
N GLY A 116 -3.04 15.11 -21.41
CA GLY A 116 -3.16 14.50 -22.74
C GLY A 116 -2.37 13.21 -22.91
N PHE A 117 -2.13 12.48 -21.81
CA PHE A 117 -1.59 11.12 -21.88
C PHE A 117 -2.69 10.12 -22.23
N ALA A 118 -2.33 9.07 -22.96
CA ALA A 118 -3.19 7.89 -23.14
C ALA A 118 -2.90 6.88 -22.02
N VAL A 119 -3.94 6.33 -21.41
CA VAL A 119 -3.80 5.38 -20.29
C VAL A 119 -4.48 4.05 -20.63
N THR A 120 -3.72 2.96 -20.60
CA THR A 120 -4.28 1.61 -20.62
C THR A 120 -4.35 1.03 -19.22
N ARG A 121 -5.55 0.62 -18.81
CA ARG A 121 -5.79 -0.06 -17.53
C ARG A 121 -5.91 -1.55 -17.79
N LEU A 122 -4.93 -2.33 -17.30
CA LEU A 122 -4.89 -3.78 -17.48
C LEU A 122 -6.01 -4.46 -16.67
N PRO A 123 -6.72 -5.41 -17.26
CA PRO A 123 -7.65 -6.24 -16.53
C PRO A 123 -6.91 -7.17 -15.56
N VAL A 124 -7.68 -7.76 -14.65
CA VAL A 124 -7.19 -8.77 -13.71
C VAL A 124 -8.01 -10.05 -13.82
N ASP A 125 -7.44 -11.16 -13.40
CA ASP A 125 -8.15 -12.43 -13.27
C ASP A 125 -9.06 -12.46 -12.03
N GLY A 126 -9.75 -13.59 -11.79
CA GLY A 126 -10.62 -13.79 -10.61
C GLY A 126 -9.90 -13.72 -9.26
N ALA A 127 -8.57 -13.79 -9.24
CA ALA A 127 -7.73 -13.59 -8.07
C ALA A 127 -7.19 -12.14 -7.93
N GLY A 128 -7.59 -11.24 -8.82
CA GLY A 128 -7.15 -9.85 -8.85
C GLY A 128 -5.72 -9.67 -9.36
N ARG A 129 -5.21 -10.58 -10.20
CA ARG A 129 -3.83 -10.55 -10.72
C ARG A 129 -3.77 -10.15 -12.18
N VAL A 130 -2.79 -9.33 -12.53
CA VAL A 130 -2.47 -8.96 -13.91
C VAL A 130 -1.73 -10.09 -14.60
N ALA A 131 -2.14 -10.47 -15.79
CA ALA A 131 -1.38 -11.40 -16.63
C ALA A 131 -0.25 -10.67 -17.37
N VAL A 132 0.95 -11.26 -17.38
CA VAL A 132 2.11 -10.70 -18.12
C VAL A 132 1.81 -10.59 -19.63
N ALA A 133 1.03 -11.53 -20.18
CA ALA A 133 0.62 -11.50 -21.57
C ALA A 133 -0.28 -10.29 -21.89
N ASP A 134 -1.13 -9.85 -20.96
CA ASP A 134 -1.96 -8.67 -21.13
C ASP A 134 -1.11 -7.39 -21.17
N LEU A 135 -0.12 -7.30 -20.29
CA LEU A 135 0.85 -6.21 -20.31
C LEU A 135 1.60 -6.16 -21.64
N GLN A 136 2.09 -7.32 -22.11
CA GLN A 136 2.84 -7.39 -23.39
C GLN A 136 1.99 -6.96 -24.59
N ARG A 137 0.69 -7.30 -24.61
CA ARG A 137 -0.25 -6.85 -25.65
C ARG A 137 -0.57 -5.36 -25.59
N ALA A 138 -0.50 -4.77 -24.39
CA ALA A 138 -0.77 -3.35 -24.16
C ALA A 138 0.39 -2.42 -24.55
N PHE A 139 1.60 -2.95 -24.77
CA PHE A 139 2.74 -2.13 -25.17
C PHE A 139 2.53 -1.45 -26.52
N ARG A 140 2.82 -0.16 -26.55
CA ARG A 140 2.81 0.68 -27.75
C ARG A 140 4.21 1.27 -27.96
N PRO A 141 4.54 1.75 -29.18
CA PRO A 141 5.83 2.41 -29.44
C PRO A 141 6.07 3.65 -28.54
N ASP A 142 4.99 4.33 -28.14
CA ASP A 142 4.99 5.52 -27.29
C ASP A 142 4.74 5.22 -25.80
N THR A 143 4.81 3.95 -25.37
CA THR A 143 4.69 3.58 -23.94
C THR A 143 5.95 3.97 -23.17
N VAL A 144 5.82 4.79 -22.15
CA VAL A 144 6.97 5.30 -21.37
C VAL A 144 6.99 4.82 -19.92
N LEU A 145 5.84 4.48 -19.33
CA LEU A 145 5.73 4.05 -17.94
C LEU A 145 4.66 2.98 -17.78
N VAL A 146 5.00 1.97 -16.99
CA VAL A 146 4.06 0.98 -16.44
C VAL A 146 4.10 1.08 -14.92
N SER A 147 2.94 1.09 -14.27
CA SER A 147 2.84 1.05 -12.81
C SER A 147 1.83 -0.01 -12.39
N VAL A 148 2.29 -1.00 -11.64
CA VAL A 148 1.46 -2.07 -11.06
C VAL A 148 1.88 -2.28 -9.62
N MET A 149 0.94 -2.23 -8.69
CA MET A 149 1.19 -2.46 -7.27
C MET A 149 1.74 -3.87 -7.00
N ALA A 150 2.59 -4.03 -5.99
CA ALA A 150 3.17 -5.33 -5.67
C ALA A 150 2.19 -6.26 -4.94
N ALA A 151 1.34 -5.69 -4.10
CA ALA A 151 0.29 -6.43 -3.39
C ALA A 151 -0.92 -5.54 -3.13
N ASN A 152 -2.12 -6.09 -3.30
CA ASN A 152 -3.36 -5.35 -3.16
C ASN A 152 -3.76 -5.18 -1.69
N ASN A 153 -4.10 -3.97 -1.30
CA ASN A 153 -4.46 -3.61 0.08
C ASN A 153 -5.86 -4.08 0.50
N GLU A 154 -6.76 -4.37 -0.45
CA GLU A 154 -8.14 -4.76 -0.17
C GLU A 154 -8.30 -6.26 -0.09
N ILE A 155 -7.94 -6.98 -1.14
CA ILE A 155 -8.14 -8.44 -1.23
C ILE A 155 -6.88 -9.26 -0.93
N GLY A 156 -5.72 -8.60 -0.86
CA GLY A 156 -4.46 -9.24 -0.52
C GLY A 156 -3.77 -9.97 -1.67
N SER A 157 -4.23 -9.86 -2.93
CA SER A 157 -3.56 -10.50 -4.08
C SER A 157 -2.14 -9.97 -4.28
N VAL A 158 -1.20 -10.87 -4.58
CA VAL A 158 0.21 -10.55 -4.88
C VAL A 158 0.42 -10.59 -6.37
N GLN A 159 0.94 -9.48 -6.93
CA GLN A 159 1.17 -9.34 -8.37
C GLN A 159 2.49 -9.97 -8.81
N PRO A 160 2.60 -10.44 -10.05
CA PRO A 160 3.84 -11.03 -10.61
C PRO A 160 4.85 -9.94 -11.01
N VAL A 161 5.18 -9.00 -10.09
CA VAL A 161 5.93 -7.78 -10.39
C VAL A 161 7.30 -8.03 -11.00
N ALA A 162 8.00 -9.09 -10.56
CA ALA A 162 9.29 -9.43 -11.14
C ALA A 162 9.21 -9.76 -12.64
N ALA A 163 8.15 -10.49 -13.05
CA ALA A 163 7.91 -10.84 -14.45
C ALA A 163 7.41 -9.64 -15.27
N LEU A 164 6.54 -8.79 -14.66
CA LEU A 164 6.08 -7.54 -15.29
C LEU A 164 7.26 -6.59 -15.51
N GLY A 165 8.12 -6.41 -14.51
CA GLY A 165 9.32 -5.59 -14.62
C GLY A 165 10.32 -6.11 -15.65
N ALA A 166 10.50 -7.44 -15.74
CA ALA A 166 11.33 -8.05 -16.80
C ALA A 166 10.78 -7.77 -18.20
N ALA A 167 9.44 -7.85 -18.39
CA ALA A 167 8.79 -7.54 -19.65
C ALA A 167 8.97 -6.05 -20.04
N CYS A 168 8.84 -5.13 -19.09
CA CYS A 168 9.10 -3.69 -19.29
C CYS A 168 10.55 -3.43 -19.68
N ARG A 169 11.49 -4.02 -18.92
CA ARG A 169 12.94 -3.87 -19.17
C ARG A 169 13.35 -4.33 -20.56
N ALA A 170 12.79 -5.43 -21.05
CA ALA A 170 13.05 -5.94 -22.40
C ALA A 170 12.62 -4.97 -23.52
N ARG A 171 11.77 -3.98 -23.20
CA ARG A 171 11.30 -2.93 -24.11
C ARG A 171 11.85 -1.53 -23.79
N GLY A 172 12.71 -1.40 -22.77
CA GLY A 172 13.21 -0.10 -22.32
C GLY A 172 12.14 0.82 -21.73
N ILE A 173 11.03 0.24 -21.24
CA ILE A 173 9.91 0.95 -20.61
C ILE A 173 10.18 1.01 -19.10
N ILE A 174 9.96 2.17 -18.48
CA ILE A 174 10.11 2.34 -17.03
C ILE A 174 9.01 1.58 -16.30
N PHE A 175 9.40 0.84 -15.25
CA PHE A 175 8.48 0.11 -14.40
C PHE A 175 8.50 0.63 -12.96
N HIS A 176 7.34 1.07 -12.49
CA HIS A 176 7.06 1.43 -11.11
C HIS A 176 6.23 0.34 -10.43
N THR A 177 6.52 0.07 -9.16
CA THR A 177 5.65 -0.74 -8.30
C THR A 177 5.37 -0.04 -6.98
N ASP A 178 4.09 0.08 -6.63
CA ASP A 178 3.66 0.40 -5.28
C ASP A 178 3.84 -0.82 -4.39
N ALA A 179 4.93 -0.84 -3.60
CA ALA A 179 5.24 -1.94 -2.69
C ALA A 179 4.80 -1.67 -1.23
N VAL A 180 3.95 -0.68 -1.00
CA VAL A 180 3.47 -0.26 0.32
C VAL A 180 2.87 -1.43 1.13
N GLN A 181 2.18 -2.36 0.47
CA GLN A 181 1.62 -3.55 1.12
C GLN A 181 2.55 -4.76 1.10
N TRP A 182 3.71 -4.69 0.44
CA TRP A 182 4.70 -5.77 0.43
C TRP A 182 5.57 -5.76 1.68
N PHE A 183 6.11 -4.59 2.01
CA PHE A 183 7.07 -4.45 3.10
C PHE A 183 6.46 -4.82 4.45
N GLY A 184 7.18 -5.66 5.20
CA GLY A 184 6.74 -6.25 6.47
C GLY A 184 5.80 -7.43 6.35
N LYS A 185 5.24 -7.72 5.15
CA LYS A 185 4.25 -8.80 4.95
C LYS A 185 4.77 -9.96 4.13
N LEU A 186 5.68 -9.72 3.21
CA LEU A 186 6.24 -10.75 2.34
C LEU A 186 7.76 -10.76 2.43
N PRO A 187 8.41 -11.90 2.14
CA PRO A 187 9.87 -11.99 2.13
C PRO A 187 10.51 -10.93 1.24
N PHE A 188 11.55 -10.31 1.76
CA PHE A 188 12.32 -9.29 1.07
C PHE A 188 13.82 -9.57 1.20
N THR A 189 14.55 -9.51 0.10
CA THR A 189 16.00 -9.63 0.07
C THR A 189 16.67 -8.33 -0.32
N ASN A 190 16.27 -7.74 -1.44
CA ASN A 190 16.68 -6.43 -1.91
C ASN A 190 15.75 -5.96 -3.04
N LEU A 191 15.88 -4.70 -3.46
CA LEU A 191 15.00 -4.10 -4.48
C LEU A 191 15.08 -4.76 -5.85
N SER A 192 16.17 -5.47 -6.18
CA SER A 192 16.29 -6.15 -7.48
C SER A 192 15.24 -7.25 -7.68
N GLN A 193 14.67 -7.79 -6.59
CA GLN A 193 13.60 -8.80 -6.67
C GLN A 193 12.35 -8.32 -7.41
N PHE A 194 12.10 -7.01 -7.45
CA PHE A 194 10.94 -6.45 -8.16
C PHE A 194 11.20 -6.22 -9.64
N ASN A 195 12.45 -6.23 -10.10
CA ASN A 195 12.84 -5.77 -11.44
C ASN A 195 12.33 -4.36 -11.79
N ALA A 196 12.03 -3.53 -10.79
CA ALA A 196 11.45 -2.21 -10.96
C ALA A 196 12.52 -1.11 -11.03
N ASP A 197 12.17 0.00 -11.69
CA ASP A 197 12.96 1.24 -11.74
C ASP A 197 12.59 2.19 -10.61
N LEU A 198 11.34 2.07 -10.13
CA LEU A 198 10.78 2.87 -9.06
C LEU A 198 10.01 1.95 -8.10
N VAL A 199 10.23 2.14 -6.78
CA VAL A 199 9.54 1.35 -5.74
C VAL A 199 9.09 2.29 -4.63
N SER A 200 7.78 2.34 -4.38
CA SER A 200 7.18 3.14 -3.30
C SER A 200 7.05 2.34 -2.01
N VAL A 201 7.44 2.96 -0.88
CA VAL A 201 7.39 2.37 0.47
C VAL A 201 6.78 3.35 1.46
N CYS A 202 6.07 2.85 2.48
CA CYS A 202 5.43 3.67 3.51
C CYS A 202 5.61 3.06 4.90
N ALA A 203 6.13 3.85 5.85
CA ALA A 203 6.54 3.37 7.18
C ALA A 203 5.40 2.80 8.03
N HIS A 204 4.23 3.47 8.04
CA HIS A 204 3.14 3.11 8.94
C HIS A 204 2.42 1.79 8.60
N LYS A 205 2.83 1.09 7.56
CA LYS A 205 2.31 -0.24 7.20
C LYS A 205 3.10 -1.38 7.86
N PHE A 206 4.24 -1.08 8.49
CA PHE A 206 5.10 -2.03 9.19
C PHE A 206 5.69 -1.43 10.47
N HIS A 207 4.83 -0.87 11.33
CA HIS A 207 5.13 -0.35 12.66
C HIS A 207 6.04 0.89 12.72
N GLY A 208 6.26 1.56 11.58
CA GLY A 208 6.92 2.86 11.51
C GLY A 208 5.93 4.03 11.71
N PRO A 209 6.44 5.27 11.71
CA PRO A 209 5.61 6.46 11.91
C PRO A 209 4.73 6.77 10.70
N LYS A 210 3.56 7.37 10.93
CA LYS A 210 2.81 8.10 9.91
C LYS A 210 3.63 9.33 9.46
N GLY A 211 3.42 9.80 8.25
CA GLY A 211 4.13 10.97 7.73
C GLY A 211 5.56 10.69 7.24
N ALA A 212 5.92 9.41 7.02
CA ALA A 212 7.19 9.00 6.41
C ALA A 212 6.98 7.90 5.37
N GLY A 213 7.66 8.06 4.25
CA GLY A 213 7.78 7.10 3.17
C GLY A 213 9.11 7.29 2.44
N LEU A 214 9.37 6.47 1.47
CA LEU A 214 10.47 6.65 0.54
C LEU A 214 10.07 6.19 -0.86
N LEU A 215 10.73 6.77 -1.85
CA LEU A 215 10.74 6.31 -3.22
C LEU A 215 12.16 5.90 -3.59
N TYR A 216 12.33 4.64 -3.99
CA TYR A 216 13.53 4.21 -4.69
C TYR A 216 13.44 4.64 -6.14
N ILE A 217 14.52 5.23 -6.66
CA ILE A 217 14.64 5.66 -8.06
C ILE A 217 15.95 5.10 -8.61
N ARG A 218 15.90 4.12 -9.49
CA ARG A 218 17.08 3.53 -10.10
C ARG A 218 17.80 4.55 -10.99
N SER A 219 19.09 4.76 -10.73
CA SER A 219 19.94 5.60 -11.59
C SER A 219 20.05 5.03 -13.00
N PRO A 220 20.06 5.88 -14.06
CA PRO A 220 20.13 7.34 -14.04
C PRO A 220 18.74 8.05 -14.15
N LEU A 221 17.62 7.36 -13.85
CA LEU A 221 16.29 7.95 -13.95
C LEU A 221 16.16 9.18 -13.04
N HIS A 222 15.55 10.24 -13.57
CA HIS A 222 15.31 11.48 -12.85
C HIS A 222 13.87 11.98 -13.11
N PRO A 223 12.89 11.57 -12.29
CA PRO A 223 11.53 12.11 -12.35
C PRO A 223 11.51 13.61 -12.07
N ASP A 224 10.64 14.35 -12.75
CA ASP A 224 10.42 15.78 -12.45
C ASP A 224 9.84 15.93 -11.03
N PRO A 225 10.26 16.96 -10.27
CA PRO A 225 9.72 17.19 -8.94
C PRO A 225 8.22 17.54 -9.00
N ILE A 226 7.46 17.08 -8.01
CA ILE A 226 6.04 17.45 -7.84
C ILE A 226 5.83 18.47 -6.72
N LEU A 227 6.84 18.65 -5.86
CA LEU A 227 6.92 19.70 -4.83
C LEU A 227 8.08 20.62 -5.17
N PHE A 228 7.80 21.90 -5.34
CA PHE A 228 8.78 22.90 -5.73
C PHE A 228 9.28 23.68 -4.51
N GLY A 229 10.59 24.02 -4.49
CA GLY A 229 11.24 24.74 -3.40
C GLY A 229 12.76 24.59 -3.41
N GLY A 230 13.39 24.47 -2.24
CA GLY A 230 14.84 24.26 -2.14
C GLY A 230 15.29 22.89 -2.66
N GLY A 231 16.57 22.75 -2.99
CA GLY A 231 17.17 21.56 -3.61
C GLY A 231 17.36 20.37 -2.67
N HIS A 232 16.39 20.10 -1.78
CA HIS A 232 16.41 18.91 -0.91
C HIS A 232 16.21 17.62 -1.73
N GLU A 233 16.57 16.49 -1.14
CA GLU A 233 16.41 15.17 -1.76
C GLU A 233 16.96 15.11 -3.20
N ASN A 234 18.14 15.71 -3.43
CA ASN A 234 18.78 15.82 -4.74
C ASN A 234 17.86 16.47 -5.79
N GLU A 235 17.24 17.60 -5.44
CA GLU A 235 16.34 18.42 -6.30
C GLU A 235 15.04 17.71 -6.73
N ARG A 236 14.74 16.54 -6.14
CA ARG A 236 13.55 15.73 -6.50
C ARG A 236 12.37 15.99 -5.57
N ARG A 237 12.62 16.45 -4.34
CA ARG A 237 11.57 16.69 -3.34
C ARG A 237 11.97 17.83 -2.41
N ALA A 238 11.36 18.97 -2.58
CA ALA A 238 11.61 20.16 -1.78
C ALA A 238 10.97 20.10 -0.39
N GLY A 239 11.45 20.94 0.51
CA GLY A 239 10.95 21.07 1.90
C GLY A 239 11.86 20.40 2.91
N THR A 240 11.99 21.03 4.09
CA THR A 240 12.82 20.54 5.19
C THR A 240 12.47 19.10 5.53
N GLU A 241 13.47 18.26 5.61
CA GLU A 241 13.31 16.82 5.85
C GLU A 241 12.78 16.55 7.27
N ASN A 242 11.75 15.70 7.37
CA ASN A 242 11.19 15.25 8.65
C ASN A 242 12.11 14.21 9.27
N LEU A 243 13.25 14.67 9.81
CA LEU A 243 14.33 13.83 10.32
C LEU A 243 13.87 12.79 11.35
N PRO A 244 13.01 13.12 12.36
CA PRO A 244 12.51 12.12 13.28
C PRO A 244 11.75 10.98 12.59
N ALA A 245 10.87 11.31 11.66
CA ALA A 245 10.07 10.32 10.95
C ALA A 245 10.90 9.49 9.95
N ILE A 246 11.92 10.09 9.35
CA ILE A 246 12.90 9.39 8.47
C ILE A 246 13.67 8.34 9.28
N VAL A 247 14.21 8.71 10.44
CA VAL A 247 14.92 7.75 11.30
C VAL A 247 13.98 6.66 11.79
N GLY A 248 12.73 7.01 12.14
CA GLY A 248 11.69 6.04 12.47
C GLY A 248 11.38 5.07 11.34
N LEU A 249 11.25 5.55 10.10
CA LEU A 249 11.08 4.71 8.92
C LEU A 249 12.23 3.71 8.77
N VAL A 250 13.48 4.20 8.84
CA VAL A 250 14.67 3.34 8.64
C VAL A 250 14.78 2.30 9.75
N THR A 251 14.53 2.69 11.01
CA THR A 251 14.51 1.75 12.13
C THR A 251 13.43 0.67 11.94
N ALA A 252 12.24 1.05 11.43
CA ALA A 252 11.19 0.08 11.13
C ALA A 252 11.56 -0.85 9.96
N LEU A 253 12.24 -0.34 8.92
CA LEU A 253 12.76 -1.17 7.83
C LEU A 253 13.71 -2.26 8.35
N GLU A 254 14.67 -1.90 9.18
CA GLU A 254 15.64 -2.84 9.74
C GLU A 254 15.02 -3.88 10.68
N ASN A 255 14.02 -3.48 11.48
CA ASN A 255 13.44 -4.34 12.49
C ASN A 255 12.35 -5.28 11.97
N PHE A 256 11.60 -4.91 10.91
CA PHE A 256 10.34 -5.57 10.58
C PHE A 256 10.22 -6.11 9.17
N ILE A 257 11.28 -5.98 8.34
CA ILE A 257 11.22 -6.42 6.94
C ILE A 257 11.97 -7.74 6.72
N ALA A 258 13.01 -8.01 7.47
CA ALA A 258 13.80 -9.24 7.35
C ALA A 258 14.21 -9.78 8.75
N PRO A 259 13.42 -10.70 9.36
CA PRO A 259 12.21 -11.36 8.80
C PRO A 259 10.98 -10.43 8.79
N PRO A 260 10.03 -10.65 7.84
CA PRO A 260 8.83 -9.81 7.76
C PRO A 260 7.91 -10.06 8.96
N VAL A 261 7.52 -8.98 9.65
CA VAL A 261 6.78 -9.04 10.91
C VAL A 261 5.39 -9.69 10.81
N PHE A 262 4.78 -9.66 9.61
CA PHE A 262 3.47 -10.28 9.33
C PHE A 262 3.58 -11.67 8.68
N PHE A 263 4.76 -12.13 8.31
CA PHE A 263 4.97 -13.42 7.65
C PHE A 263 5.33 -14.50 8.67
N THR A 264 4.42 -14.79 9.58
CA THR A 264 4.57 -15.79 10.64
C THR A 264 3.55 -16.90 10.51
N ASP A 265 3.87 -18.11 11.00
CA ASP A 265 2.94 -19.24 11.01
C ASP A 265 1.69 -18.89 11.81
N LYS A 266 1.85 -18.25 12.97
CA LYS A 266 0.75 -17.75 13.80
C LYS A 266 -0.25 -16.91 12.98
N ILE A 267 0.21 -15.91 12.25
CA ILE A 267 -0.69 -15.02 11.49
C ILE A 267 -1.37 -15.79 10.36
N ARG A 268 -0.65 -16.67 9.66
CA ARG A 268 -1.23 -17.54 8.62
C ARG A 268 -2.30 -18.46 9.16
N GLU A 269 -2.05 -19.14 10.28
CA GLU A 269 -3.03 -20.01 10.94
C GLU A 269 -4.30 -19.25 11.35
N LEU A 270 -4.17 -18.06 11.93
CA LEU A 270 -5.31 -17.23 12.31
C LEU A 270 -6.10 -16.76 11.06
N ARG A 271 -5.40 -16.34 10.02
CA ARG A 271 -6.00 -15.97 8.73
C ARG A 271 -6.75 -17.14 8.11
N ASP A 272 -6.17 -18.33 8.08
CA ASP A 272 -6.77 -19.52 7.47
C ASP A 272 -8.00 -20.00 8.25
N ARG A 273 -8.01 -19.86 9.59
CA ARG A 273 -9.22 -20.08 10.41
C ARG A 273 -10.36 -19.16 10.00
N LEU A 274 -10.11 -17.85 9.83
CA LEU A 274 -11.11 -16.91 9.33
C LEU A 274 -11.60 -17.30 7.94
N VAL A 275 -10.70 -17.61 7.01
CA VAL A 275 -11.03 -18.04 5.64
C VAL A 275 -11.93 -19.26 5.65
N MET A 276 -11.56 -20.32 6.40
CA MET A 276 -12.33 -21.55 6.45
C MET A 276 -13.72 -21.38 7.06
N ALA A 277 -13.85 -20.51 8.06
CA ALA A 277 -15.11 -20.23 8.70
C ALA A 277 -16.03 -19.38 7.82
N ILE A 278 -15.51 -18.27 7.26
CA ILE A 278 -16.26 -17.35 6.40
C ILE A 278 -16.73 -18.05 5.11
N ALA A 279 -15.90 -18.93 4.53
CA ALA A 279 -16.25 -19.72 3.34
C ALA A 279 -17.48 -20.62 3.53
N LYS A 280 -17.85 -20.94 4.79
CA LYS A 280 -19.01 -21.78 5.15
C LYS A 280 -20.22 -20.95 5.61
N MET A 281 -20.08 -19.63 5.70
CA MET A 281 -21.16 -18.75 6.14
C MET A 281 -22.08 -18.44 4.97
N ASP A 282 -23.38 -18.67 5.16
CA ASP A 282 -24.40 -18.37 4.18
C ASP A 282 -24.39 -16.86 3.84
N GLY A 283 -24.49 -16.55 2.56
CA GLY A 283 -24.50 -15.18 2.07
C GLY A 283 -23.13 -14.51 1.99
N CYS A 284 -22.04 -15.18 2.40
CA CYS A 284 -20.67 -14.66 2.24
C CYS A 284 -19.98 -15.25 1.01
N GLU A 285 -19.21 -14.40 0.34
CA GLU A 285 -18.37 -14.81 -0.78
C GLU A 285 -16.94 -14.29 -0.55
N LEU A 286 -15.97 -15.20 -0.42
CA LEU A 286 -14.56 -14.82 -0.29
C LEU A 286 -14.06 -14.19 -1.60
N VAL A 287 -13.32 -13.09 -1.48
CA VAL A 287 -12.65 -12.41 -2.59
C VAL A 287 -11.13 -12.37 -2.43
N SER A 288 -10.60 -12.73 -1.25
CA SER A 288 -9.17 -12.96 -1.08
C SER A 288 -8.73 -14.23 -1.82
N PRO A 289 -7.63 -14.18 -2.61
CA PRO A 289 -7.11 -15.36 -3.27
C PRO A 289 -6.52 -16.36 -2.28
N GLN A 290 -6.61 -17.64 -2.63
CA GLN A 290 -6.08 -18.76 -1.81
C GLN A 290 -4.54 -18.84 -1.90
N ALA A 291 -4.00 -18.62 -3.10
CA ALA A 291 -2.58 -18.61 -3.40
C ALA A 291 -2.12 -17.21 -3.80
N GLU A 292 -0.81 -16.97 -3.72
CA GLU A 292 -0.21 -15.68 -4.09
C GLU A 292 -0.93 -14.52 -3.41
N SER A 293 -1.07 -14.61 -2.09
CA SER A 293 -1.80 -13.64 -1.26
C SER A 293 -1.00 -13.20 -0.04
N LEU A 294 -1.34 -12.02 0.47
CA LEU A 294 -0.81 -11.53 1.74
C LEU A 294 -1.16 -12.49 2.88
N PRO A 295 -0.21 -12.79 3.79
CA PRO A 295 -0.40 -13.77 4.86
C PRO A 295 -1.42 -13.34 5.91
N ASN A 296 -1.76 -12.06 5.96
CA ASN A 296 -2.54 -11.45 7.03
C ASN A 296 -3.91 -10.92 6.58
N THR A 297 -4.33 -11.13 5.33
CA THR A 297 -5.51 -10.47 4.77
C THR A 297 -6.60 -11.49 4.44
N VAL A 298 -7.82 -11.20 4.91
CA VAL A 298 -9.06 -11.88 4.55
C VAL A 298 -10.06 -10.84 4.08
N ALA A 299 -10.57 -11.02 2.87
CA ALA A 299 -11.60 -10.15 2.32
C ALA A 299 -12.76 -10.98 1.78
N PHE A 300 -13.95 -10.55 2.07
CA PHE A 300 -15.18 -11.17 1.62
C PHE A 300 -16.24 -10.11 1.31
N VAL A 301 -17.19 -10.47 0.51
CA VAL A 301 -18.39 -9.65 0.22
C VAL A 301 -19.63 -10.36 0.71
N VAL A 302 -20.68 -9.59 1.03
CA VAL A 302 -21.99 -10.07 1.41
C VAL A 302 -23.00 -9.52 0.40
N PRO A 303 -23.23 -10.19 -0.75
CA PRO A 303 -24.12 -9.70 -1.79
C PRO A 303 -25.51 -9.34 -1.23
N GLY A 304 -25.96 -8.14 -1.53
CA GLY A 304 -27.24 -7.65 -1.01
C GLY A 304 -27.17 -6.92 0.33
N ALA A 305 -26.08 -6.99 1.08
CA ALA A 305 -25.89 -6.20 2.30
C ALA A 305 -25.35 -4.79 2.00
N ASP A 306 -25.52 -3.90 2.98
CA ASP A 306 -24.85 -2.60 3.02
C ASP A 306 -23.53 -2.74 3.78
N GLY A 307 -22.42 -2.40 3.14
CA GLY A 307 -21.07 -2.47 3.74
C GLY A 307 -20.90 -1.57 4.97
N MET A 308 -21.55 -0.40 5.00
CA MET A 308 -21.52 0.46 6.19
C MET A 308 -22.27 -0.16 7.37
N ALA A 309 -23.41 -0.81 7.13
CA ALA A 309 -24.13 -1.51 8.18
C ALA A 309 -23.30 -2.69 8.73
N LEU A 310 -22.56 -3.41 7.87
CA LEU A 310 -21.62 -4.46 8.29
C LEU A 310 -20.52 -3.91 9.17
N LEU A 311 -19.85 -2.83 8.75
CA LEU A 311 -18.74 -2.23 9.49
C LEU A 311 -19.22 -1.60 10.80
N ALA A 312 -20.37 -0.91 10.79
CA ALA A 312 -20.96 -0.36 12.01
C ALA A 312 -21.34 -1.47 13.02
N GLY A 313 -21.89 -2.58 12.51
CA GLY A 313 -22.16 -3.75 13.36
C GLY A 313 -20.93 -4.33 14.00
N LEU A 314 -19.83 -4.45 13.26
CA LEU A 314 -18.54 -4.92 13.78
C LEU A 314 -17.98 -3.94 14.83
N ASP A 315 -18.01 -2.63 14.54
CA ASP A 315 -17.50 -1.59 15.46
C ASP A 315 -18.29 -1.55 16.77
N MET A 316 -19.62 -1.73 16.74
CA MET A 316 -20.46 -1.83 17.95
C MET A 316 -20.08 -3.02 18.83
N ASP A 317 -19.57 -4.09 18.27
CA ASP A 317 -19.04 -5.26 18.99
C ASP A 317 -17.53 -5.14 19.30
N GLY A 318 -16.94 -3.94 19.10
CA GLY A 318 -15.54 -3.64 19.40
C GLY A 318 -14.52 -4.18 18.38
N ILE A 319 -14.96 -4.51 17.16
CA ILE A 319 -14.14 -5.09 16.10
C ILE A 319 -13.83 -4.03 15.04
N CYS A 320 -12.57 -3.63 14.94
CA CYS A 320 -12.08 -2.70 13.93
C CYS A 320 -11.79 -3.44 12.62
N ALA A 321 -12.58 -3.19 11.59
CA ALA A 321 -12.43 -3.74 10.26
C ALA A 321 -12.55 -2.64 9.19
N SER A 322 -12.33 -2.95 7.91
CA SER A 322 -12.41 -1.98 6.81
C SER A 322 -13.22 -2.51 5.63
N SER A 323 -13.76 -1.59 4.82
CA SER A 323 -14.37 -1.90 3.51
C SER A 323 -13.37 -1.92 2.34
N GLY A 324 -12.07 -1.95 2.62
CA GLY A 324 -11.03 -1.92 1.60
C GLY A 324 -10.50 -0.51 1.31
N ALA A 325 -11.30 0.43 0.92
CA ALA A 325 -10.91 1.82 0.66
C ALA A 325 -11.10 2.69 1.91
N ALA A 326 -10.20 2.60 2.88
CA ALA A 326 -10.22 3.43 4.11
C ALA A 326 -10.06 4.95 3.84
N CYS A 327 -9.77 5.35 2.60
CA CYS A 327 -9.46 6.74 2.25
C CYS A 327 -10.69 7.57 1.83
N SER A 328 -11.84 6.97 1.66
CA SER A 328 -13.10 7.68 1.36
C SER A 328 -13.94 7.81 2.63
N ALA A 329 -13.43 8.59 3.61
CA ALA A 329 -14.16 8.89 4.83
C ALA A 329 -15.51 9.53 4.49
N GLY A 330 -16.58 8.73 4.63
CA GLY A 330 -17.98 9.20 4.50
C GLY A 330 -18.64 9.02 3.13
N SER A 331 -17.97 8.49 2.10
CA SER A 331 -18.64 8.11 0.84
C SER A 331 -18.51 6.61 0.58
N LEU A 332 -19.65 5.99 0.31
CA LEU A 332 -19.78 4.58 -0.05
C LEU A 332 -19.51 4.38 -1.54
N GLU A 333 -18.33 4.75 -2.02
CA GLU A 333 -17.97 4.37 -3.37
C GLU A 333 -17.75 2.85 -3.43
N PRO A 334 -18.27 2.17 -4.45
CA PRO A 334 -18.04 0.75 -4.65
C PRO A 334 -16.56 0.45 -4.74
N SER A 335 -16.09 -0.64 -4.12
CA SER A 335 -14.70 -1.06 -4.27
C SER A 335 -14.36 -1.28 -5.74
N LEU A 336 -13.40 -0.49 -6.26
CA LEU A 336 -12.89 -0.64 -7.63
C LEU A 336 -12.26 -2.02 -7.84
N VAL A 337 -11.65 -2.57 -6.81
CA VAL A 337 -11.06 -3.91 -6.83
C VAL A 337 -12.14 -4.96 -7.03
N VAL A 338 -13.23 -4.92 -6.25
CA VAL A 338 -14.35 -5.85 -6.38
C VAL A 338 -15.07 -5.69 -7.73
N LEU A 339 -15.17 -4.44 -8.24
CA LEU A 339 -15.67 -4.18 -9.59
C LEU A 339 -14.78 -4.82 -10.66
N ALA A 340 -13.45 -4.72 -10.52
CA ALA A 340 -12.48 -5.32 -11.44
C ALA A 340 -12.54 -6.86 -11.43
N LEU A 341 -12.95 -7.48 -10.32
CA LEU A 341 -13.24 -8.92 -10.23
C LEU A 341 -14.57 -9.32 -10.91
N GLY A 342 -15.31 -8.39 -11.52
CA GLY A 342 -16.62 -8.65 -12.14
C GLY A 342 -17.80 -8.78 -11.17
N LYS A 343 -17.61 -8.49 -9.87
CA LYS A 343 -18.62 -8.67 -8.80
C LYS A 343 -19.38 -7.38 -8.50
N LYS A 344 -19.94 -6.76 -9.54
CA LYS A 344 -20.59 -5.44 -9.47
C LYS A 344 -21.67 -5.35 -8.38
N ALA A 345 -22.52 -6.38 -8.23
CA ALA A 345 -23.62 -6.39 -7.26
C ALA A 345 -23.14 -6.42 -5.79
N ALA A 346 -21.91 -6.84 -5.55
CA ALA A 346 -21.32 -6.98 -4.22
C ALA A 346 -20.26 -5.92 -3.90
N ALA A 347 -19.98 -4.99 -4.81
CA ALA A 347 -18.88 -4.04 -4.66
C ALA A 347 -19.01 -3.07 -3.47
N ASN A 348 -20.25 -2.87 -2.98
CA ASN A 348 -20.56 -2.03 -1.81
C ASN A 348 -20.58 -2.79 -0.48
N SER A 349 -20.35 -4.11 -0.49
CA SER A 349 -20.46 -4.96 0.70
C SER A 349 -19.15 -5.63 1.09
N LEU A 350 -18.03 -5.08 0.62
CA LEU A 350 -16.71 -5.59 0.95
C LEU A 350 -16.41 -5.39 2.44
N VAL A 351 -15.98 -6.45 3.09
CA VAL A 351 -15.39 -6.43 4.44
C VAL A 351 -14.00 -7.03 4.36
N ARG A 352 -13.01 -6.32 4.91
CA ARG A 352 -11.64 -6.78 5.02
C ARG A 352 -11.24 -6.90 6.47
N PHE A 353 -10.75 -8.07 6.87
CA PHE A 353 -9.95 -8.27 8.07
C PHE A 353 -8.48 -8.34 7.70
N SER A 354 -7.66 -7.58 8.38
CA SER A 354 -6.20 -7.67 8.25
C SER A 354 -5.55 -7.77 9.61
N LEU A 355 -4.93 -8.92 9.87
CA LEU A 355 -4.35 -9.29 11.15
C LEU A 355 -2.94 -8.71 11.31
N GLY A 356 -2.48 -8.62 12.56
CA GLY A 356 -1.14 -8.16 12.89
C GLY A 356 -0.47 -9.03 13.95
N ARG A 357 0.72 -8.61 14.37
CA ARG A 357 1.53 -9.35 15.37
C ARG A 357 0.81 -9.57 16.72
N ASP A 358 -0.10 -8.66 17.07
CA ASP A 358 -0.82 -8.70 18.34
C ASP A 358 -2.16 -9.45 18.26
N SER A 359 -2.58 -9.87 17.06
CA SER A 359 -3.81 -10.67 16.87
C SER A 359 -3.68 -12.04 17.53
N THR A 360 -4.77 -12.52 18.14
CA THR A 360 -4.81 -13.78 18.89
C THR A 360 -5.90 -14.73 18.37
N ALA A 361 -5.86 -15.98 18.80
CA ALA A 361 -6.89 -16.97 18.49
C ALA A 361 -8.24 -16.57 19.13
N GLU A 362 -8.20 -16.03 20.33
CA GLU A 362 -9.37 -15.54 21.05
C GLU A 362 -10.04 -14.37 20.31
N ASP A 363 -9.25 -13.49 19.64
CA ASP A 363 -9.81 -12.42 18.81
C ASP A 363 -10.56 -13.01 17.60
N VAL A 364 -9.98 -14.03 16.95
CA VAL A 364 -10.63 -14.73 15.82
C VAL A 364 -11.93 -15.37 16.24
N GLU A 365 -11.94 -16.12 17.36
CA GLU A 365 -13.15 -16.77 17.88
C GLU A 365 -14.24 -15.73 18.24
N ALA A 366 -13.86 -14.63 18.88
CA ALA A 366 -14.80 -13.57 19.22
C ALA A 366 -15.45 -12.95 17.97
N VAL A 367 -14.65 -12.70 16.92
CA VAL A 367 -15.18 -12.20 15.63
C VAL A 367 -16.11 -13.21 14.98
N LEU A 368 -15.73 -14.50 14.94
CA LEU A 368 -16.54 -15.55 14.32
C LEU A 368 -17.85 -15.81 15.06
N ALA A 369 -17.89 -15.57 16.38
CA ALA A 369 -19.11 -15.75 17.19
C ALA A 369 -20.19 -14.70 16.86
N VAL A 370 -19.81 -13.47 16.53
CA VAL A 370 -20.77 -12.36 16.29
C VAL A 370 -21.06 -12.12 14.81
N LEU A 371 -20.15 -12.53 13.92
CA LEU A 371 -20.22 -12.23 12.49
C LEU A 371 -21.53 -12.69 11.81
N PRO A 372 -22.06 -13.91 12.08
CA PRO A 372 -23.32 -14.38 11.48
C PRO A 372 -24.53 -13.48 11.81
N GLU A 373 -24.62 -13.00 13.05
CA GLU A 373 -25.71 -12.11 13.46
C GLU A 373 -25.60 -10.74 12.80
N ILE A 374 -24.38 -10.18 12.71
CA ILE A 374 -24.11 -8.91 12.04
C ILE A 374 -24.51 -8.98 10.57
N ILE A 375 -24.12 -10.06 9.86
CA ILE A 375 -24.50 -10.31 8.47
C ILE A 375 -26.03 -10.39 8.34
N GLY A 376 -26.68 -11.16 9.20
CA GLY A 376 -28.13 -11.28 9.21
C GLY A 376 -28.85 -9.95 9.43
N ARG A 377 -28.34 -9.10 10.32
CA ARG A 377 -28.88 -7.73 10.54
C ARG A 377 -28.71 -6.85 9.30
N ALA A 378 -27.55 -6.84 8.69
CA ALA A 378 -27.23 -6.02 7.52
C ALA A 378 -28.06 -6.43 6.28
N LEU A 379 -28.36 -7.72 6.10
CA LEU A 379 -29.24 -8.20 5.04
C LEU A 379 -30.70 -7.78 5.25
N ARG A 380 -31.21 -7.83 6.50
CA ARG A 380 -32.59 -7.43 6.84
C ARG A 380 -32.84 -5.93 6.72
N SER A 381 -31.86 -5.09 7.07
CA SER A 381 -32.00 -3.62 7.00
C SER A 381 -32.23 -3.13 5.57
N LYS A 382 -31.70 -3.80 4.57
CA LYS A 382 -31.91 -3.44 3.16
C LYS A 382 -33.26 -3.86 2.64
N LEU A 383 -33.85 -4.96 3.12
CA LEU A 383 -35.18 -5.41 2.75
C LEU A 383 -36.27 -4.46 3.27
N SER A 384 -36.06 -3.86 4.44
CA SER A 384 -36.99 -2.85 4.98
C SER A 384 -36.88 -1.48 4.28
N ALA A 385 -35.74 -1.12 3.73
CA ALA A 385 -35.50 0.12 2.97
C ALA A 385 -36.00 0.05 1.52
N SER A 386 -36.14 -1.15 0.96
CA SER A 386 -36.66 -1.38 -0.41
C SER A 386 -38.17 -1.68 -0.45
N GLY A 387 -38.83 -1.70 0.69
CA GLY A 387 -40.27 -2.04 0.86
C GLY A 387 -41.20 -0.83 1.01
N VAL A 388 -40.94 0.28 0.26
CA VAL A 388 -41.94 1.37 0.05
C VAL A 388 -42.19 1.53 -1.42
#